data_c874f222708346b1eaa2de65daba9a86
#
_entry.id   c874f222708346b1eaa2de65daba9a86
#
_cell.length_a   1.000
_cell.length_b   1.000
_cell.length_c   1.000
_cell.angle_alpha   90.00
_cell.angle_beta   90.00
_cell.angle_gamma   90.00
#
_symmetry.space_group_name_H-M   'P 1'
#
loop_
_entity.id
_entity.type
_entity.pdbx_description
1 polymer ?
#
loop_
_entity_poly.entity_id
_entity_poly.type
_entity_poly.pdbx_seq_one_letter_code
_entity_poly.pdbx_strand_id
1 'polypeptide(L)'
;MNIDTSELNRVKAAAGATPGLRIGIGQLVKRFGERQVLHGLDLDIDGGQFVAIVGRSGCGKSTLLRLLAGLDEASGGDILLDGRAERDLIGDVRMMFQDARLLPWRTVIQNVALGLAGSKTEIRERALAVLAQVGLADRADEWPNRLSGGQRQRVALARALIHRPRLLLLDEPLGALDALTRIEMQRLIERIWRQHQFTAVLVTHDVSEAVALADRILLIEDGWITLDETVQLARPREHGEAQFARLESRVLKRLMTVEAINNRNQIRGKVTGILVDSVLSEVQILTEAGLVAATVLTRSLAEQPLELGAEVLATFKSNEVVLATTVA
;
A
#
# COMPACT_ATOMS: atom_id res chain seq x y z
N MET A 1 33.76 6.60 13.84
CA MET A 1 33.16 7.40 14.92
C MET A 1 31.75 6.82 15.14
N ASN A 2 31.63 5.88 16.09
CA ASN A 2 30.36 5.25 16.40
C ASN A 2 29.48 6.26 17.16
N ILE A 3 28.42 6.74 16.53
CA ILE A 3 27.43 7.55 17.21
C ILE A 3 26.61 6.59 18.08
N ASP A 4 26.68 6.81 19.40
CA ASP A 4 26.00 5.98 20.39
C ASP A 4 24.49 6.09 20.20
N THR A 5 23.87 4.96 19.86
CA THR A 5 22.41 4.82 19.66
C THR A 5 21.60 5.26 20.90
N SER A 6 22.23 5.25 22.09
CA SER A 6 21.62 5.70 23.34
C SER A 6 21.46 7.23 23.43
N GLU A 7 22.40 7.99 22.84
CA GLU A 7 22.28 9.46 22.76
C GLU A 7 21.21 9.92 21.76
N LEU A 8 21.11 9.24 20.60
CA LEU A 8 20.02 9.51 19.64
C LEU A 8 18.63 9.26 20.27
N ASN A 9 18.48 8.23 21.07
CA ASN A 9 17.23 7.93 21.76
C ASN A 9 16.93 8.95 22.90
N ARG A 10 17.96 9.49 23.58
CA ARG A 10 17.78 10.55 24.58
C ARG A 10 17.37 11.90 23.94
N VAL A 11 17.92 12.25 22.80
CA VAL A 11 17.55 13.48 22.07
C VAL A 11 16.12 13.36 21.52
N LYS A 12 15.68 12.18 21.07
CA LYS A 12 14.31 11.89 20.63
C LYS A 12 13.29 11.98 21.77
N ALA A 13 13.63 11.50 22.97
CA ALA A 13 12.76 11.58 24.16
C ALA A 13 12.52 13.03 24.62
N ALA A 14 13.46 13.95 24.38
CA ALA A 14 13.31 15.38 24.73
C ALA A 14 12.34 16.15 23.82
N ALA A 15 12.01 15.60 22.63
CA ALA A 15 11.14 16.26 21.65
C ALA A 15 9.64 15.89 21.78
N GLY A 16 9.25 15.11 22.81
CA GLY A 16 7.85 14.69 23.02
C GLY A 16 7.28 13.72 21.97
N ALA A 17 8.12 13.19 21.08
CA ALA A 17 7.74 12.13 20.14
C ALA A 17 7.69 10.78 20.86
N THR A 18 6.57 10.09 20.78
CA THR A 18 6.48 8.69 21.25
C THR A 18 7.19 7.81 20.22
N PRO A 19 8.22 7.04 20.59
CA PRO A 19 8.95 6.24 19.61
C PRO A 19 8.00 5.23 18.95
N GLY A 20 8.17 5.03 17.63
CA GLY A 20 7.39 4.06 16.87
C GLY A 20 7.52 2.65 17.44
N LEU A 21 6.51 1.81 17.25
CA LEU A 21 6.55 0.41 17.65
C LEU A 21 7.47 -0.41 16.73
N ARG A 22 8.31 -1.25 17.30
CA ARG A 22 8.95 -2.34 16.55
C ARG A 22 7.94 -3.44 16.29
N ILE A 23 7.92 -3.98 15.08
CA ILE A 23 7.05 -5.09 14.68
C ILE A 23 7.93 -6.31 14.43
N GLY A 24 7.63 -7.43 15.08
CA GLY A 24 8.21 -8.74 14.80
C GLY A 24 7.10 -9.71 14.41
N ILE A 25 7.26 -10.36 13.28
CA ILE A 25 6.34 -11.37 12.77
C ILE A 25 7.11 -12.66 12.57
N GLY A 26 6.65 -13.75 13.18
CA GLY A 26 7.25 -15.08 13.07
C GLY A 26 6.29 -16.09 12.51
N GLN A 27 6.63 -16.72 11.37
CA GLN A 27 5.89 -17.80 10.72
C GLN A 27 4.37 -17.54 10.61
N LEU A 28 3.99 -16.30 10.28
CA LEU A 28 2.60 -15.85 10.27
C LEU A 28 1.78 -16.55 9.18
N VAL A 29 0.75 -17.25 9.60
CA VAL A 29 -0.20 -17.95 8.71
C VAL A 29 -1.60 -17.37 8.89
N LYS A 30 -2.30 -17.13 7.77
CA LYS A 30 -3.73 -16.81 7.77
C LYS A 30 -4.48 -17.66 6.77
N ARG A 31 -5.57 -18.27 7.24
CA ARG A 31 -6.52 -19.06 6.45
C ARG A 31 -7.93 -18.49 6.59
N PHE A 32 -8.70 -18.58 5.51
CA PHE A 32 -10.14 -18.34 5.49
C PHE A 32 -10.81 -19.62 4.95
N GLY A 33 -11.34 -20.44 5.83
CA GLY A 33 -11.75 -21.78 5.49
C GLY A 33 -10.57 -22.60 4.96
N GLU A 34 -10.71 -23.18 3.79
CA GLU A 34 -9.65 -23.97 3.13
C GLU A 34 -8.58 -23.10 2.43
N ARG A 35 -8.90 -21.84 2.14
CA ARG A 35 -7.98 -20.93 1.43
C ARG A 35 -6.94 -20.36 2.38
N GLN A 36 -5.69 -20.71 2.18
CA GLN A 36 -4.56 -20.05 2.85
C GLN A 36 -4.17 -18.79 2.07
N VAL A 37 -3.99 -17.67 2.79
CA VAL A 37 -3.69 -16.35 2.21
C VAL A 37 -2.30 -15.87 2.60
N LEU A 38 -1.81 -16.21 3.79
CA LEU A 38 -0.44 -15.96 4.23
C LEU A 38 0.21 -17.30 4.59
N HIS A 39 1.43 -17.52 4.13
CA HIS A 39 2.09 -18.82 4.11
C HIS A 39 3.33 -18.91 5.00
N GLY A 40 3.26 -18.40 6.22
CA GLY A 40 4.39 -18.41 7.14
C GLY A 40 5.33 -17.24 6.90
N LEU A 41 4.81 -16.00 6.99
CA LEU A 41 5.61 -14.79 6.82
C LEU A 41 6.51 -14.56 8.03
N ASP A 42 7.78 -14.24 7.76
CA ASP A 42 8.73 -13.70 8.72
C ASP A 42 9.04 -12.27 8.34
N LEU A 43 8.93 -11.33 9.28
CA LEU A 43 9.19 -9.92 9.02
C LEU A 43 9.54 -9.19 10.31
N ASP A 44 10.61 -8.41 10.28
CA ASP A 44 10.98 -7.44 11.30
C ASP A 44 10.90 -6.02 10.74
N ILE A 45 10.26 -5.09 11.47
CA ILE A 45 10.21 -3.66 11.14
C ILE A 45 10.68 -2.88 12.36
N ASP A 46 11.67 -2.01 12.17
CA ASP A 46 12.20 -1.19 13.26
C ASP A 46 11.24 -0.06 13.64
N GLY A 47 11.29 0.33 14.93
CA GLY A 47 10.50 1.45 15.42
C GLY A 47 10.81 2.76 14.71
N GLY A 48 9.77 3.43 14.21
CA GLY A 48 9.87 4.68 13.46
C GLY A 48 10.16 4.50 11.96
N GLN A 49 10.30 3.28 11.46
CA GLN A 49 10.49 3.00 10.04
C GLN A 49 9.19 3.19 9.26
N PHE A 50 9.30 3.70 8.03
CA PHE A 50 8.20 3.73 7.07
C PHE A 50 8.37 2.58 6.08
N VAL A 51 7.49 1.58 6.14
CA VAL A 51 7.52 0.41 5.25
C VAL A 51 6.35 0.45 4.30
N ALA A 52 6.59 0.24 3.01
CA ALA A 52 5.54 0.03 2.03
C ALA A 52 5.46 -1.45 1.63
N ILE A 53 4.25 -1.96 1.56
CA ILE A 53 3.93 -3.30 1.08
C ILE A 53 3.21 -3.16 -0.26
N VAL A 54 3.87 -3.60 -1.32
CA VAL A 54 3.31 -3.62 -2.67
C VAL A 54 2.97 -5.04 -3.08
N GLY A 55 2.12 -5.18 -4.08
CA GLY A 55 1.71 -6.48 -4.61
C GLY A 55 0.32 -6.41 -5.24
N ARG A 56 -0.11 -7.49 -5.84
CA ARG A 56 -1.39 -7.57 -6.56
C ARG A 56 -2.60 -7.58 -5.64
N SER A 57 -3.76 -7.31 -6.20
CA SER A 57 -5.03 -7.49 -5.48
C SER A 57 -5.19 -8.95 -5.05
N GLY A 58 -5.57 -9.17 -3.79
CA GLY A 58 -5.81 -10.49 -3.24
C GLY A 58 -4.58 -11.30 -2.81
N CYS A 59 -3.34 -10.76 -2.88
CA CYS A 59 -2.11 -11.46 -2.45
C CYS A 59 -1.88 -11.47 -0.91
N GLY A 60 -2.77 -10.86 -0.12
CA GLY A 60 -2.68 -10.90 1.35
C GLY A 60 -2.29 -9.59 2.04
N LYS A 61 -2.01 -8.49 1.32
CA LYS A 61 -1.57 -7.19 1.91
C LYS A 61 -2.54 -6.63 2.95
N SER A 62 -3.81 -6.42 2.58
CA SER A 62 -4.83 -5.91 3.52
C SER A 62 -5.12 -6.91 4.64
N THR A 63 -4.94 -8.21 4.38
CA THR A 63 -5.03 -9.24 5.42
C THR A 63 -3.93 -9.05 6.47
N LEU A 64 -2.68 -8.83 6.03
CA LEU A 64 -1.57 -8.56 6.95
C LEU A 64 -1.82 -7.27 7.77
N LEU A 65 -2.29 -6.17 7.11
CA LEU A 65 -2.65 -4.96 7.85
C LEU A 65 -3.72 -5.20 8.92
N ARG A 66 -4.76 -5.99 8.59
CA ARG A 66 -5.86 -6.29 9.53
C ARG A 66 -5.38 -7.12 10.71
N LEU A 67 -4.44 -8.04 10.50
CA LEU A 67 -3.79 -8.79 11.58
C LEU A 67 -2.97 -7.85 12.48
N LEU A 68 -2.15 -6.97 11.91
CA LEU A 68 -1.40 -5.95 12.66
C LEU A 68 -2.29 -4.98 13.43
N ALA A 69 -3.50 -4.72 12.92
CA ALA A 69 -4.50 -3.87 13.57
C ALA A 69 -5.30 -4.60 14.67
N GLY A 70 -5.09 -5.90 14.87
CA GLY A 70 -5.91 -6.73 15.73
C GLY A 70 -7.39 -6.82 15.31
N LEU A 71 -7.66 -6.61 14.01
CA LEU A 71 -9.01 -6.72 13.43
C LEU A 71 -9.32 -8.13 12.92
N ASP A 72 -8.30 -8.96 12.78
CA ASP A 72 -8.38 -10.38 12.45
C ASP A 72 -7.39 -11.14 13.34
N GLU A 73 -7.63 -12.44 13.52
CA GLU A 73 -6.76 -13.34 14.27
C GLU A 73 -5.89 -14.16 13.30
N ALA A 74 -4.62 -14.39 13.66
CA ALA A 74 -3.74 -15.28 12.94
C ALA A 74 -4.22 -16.73 13.04
N SER A 75 -4.03 -17.53 11.98
CA SER A 75 -4.28 -18.97 12.02
C SER A 75 -3.07 -19.76 12.54
N GLY A 76 -1.91 -19.13 12.61
CA GLY A 76 -0.65 -19.66 13.14
C GLY A 76 0.44 -18.62 13.08
N GLY A 77 1.53 -18.84 13.81
CA GLY A 77 2.59 -17.87 13.98
C GLY A 77 2.24 -16.77 14.97
N ASP A 78 3.15 -15.79 15.11
CA ASP A 78 3.06 -14.76 16.13
C ASP A 78 3.27 -13.37 15.54
N ILE A 79 2.60 -12.37 16.13
CA ILE A 79 2.84 -10.94 15.89
C ILE A 79 3.19 -10.30 17.22
N LEU A 80 4.36 -9.69 17.28
CA LEU A 80 4.86 -9.00 18.45
C LEU A 80 5.06 -7.50 18.12
N LEU A 81 4.51 -6.64 18.97
CA LEU A 81 4.73 -5.20 18.94
C LEU A 81 5.58 -4.85 20.17
N ASP A 82 6.78 -4.28 19.98
CA ASP A 82 7.77 -4.07 21.05
C ASP A 82 8.00 -5.34 21.90
N GLY A 83 7.95 -6.53 21.30
CA GLY A 83 8.12 -7.81 21.98
C GLY A 83 6.90 -8.29 22.79
N ARG A 84 5.74 -7.62 22.69
CA ARG A 84 4.47 -7.99 23.31
C ARG A 84 3.47 -8.44 22.26
N ALA A 85 2.49 -9.24 22.65
CA ALA A 85 1.41 -9.61 21.75
C ALA A 85 0.67 -8.36 21.23
N GLU A 86 0.27 -8.35 19.95
CA GLU A 86 -0.36 -7.20 19.30
C GLU A 86 -1.61 -6.70 20.04
N ARG A 87 -2.40 -7.61 20.62
CA ARG A 87 -3.62 -7.30 21.39
C ARG A 87 -3.37 -6.39 22.60
N ASP A 88 -2.17 -6.45 23.18
CA ASP A 88 -1.82 -5.66 24.37
C ASP A 88 -1.53 -4.20 24.03
N LEU A 89 -1.26 -3.90 22.75
CA LEU A 89 -0.87 -2.58 22.25
C LEU A 89 -1.84 -2.00 21.20
N ILE A 90 -3.02 -2.58 21.07
CA ILE A 90 -4.07 -2.10 20.13
C ILE A 90 -4.40 -0.62 20.32
N GLY A 91 -4.26 -0.09 21.53
CA GLY A 91 -4.43 1.34 21.85
C GLY A 91 -3.44 2.25 21.11
N ASP A 92 -2.26 1.75 20.80
CA ASP A 92 -1.17 2.47 20.15
C ASP A 92 -1.19 2.33 18.61
N VAL A 93 -2.07 1.47 18.08
CA VAL A 93 -2.22 1.19 16.65
C VAL A 93 -3.43 1.94 16.10
N ARG A 94 -3.26 2.59 14.96
CA ARG A 94 -4.39 3.18 14.21
C ARG A 94 -4.31 2.77 12.75
N MET A 95 -5.50 2.57 12.16
CA MET A 95 -5.62 2.19 10.76
C MET A 95 -6.40 3.24 9.98
N MET A 96 -5.88 3.61 8.83
CA MET A 96 -6.54 4.42 7.83
C MET A 96 -6.90 3.52 6.64
N PHE A 97 -8.17 3.53 6.26
CA PHE A 97 -8.71 2.70 5.18
C PHE A 97 -8.72 3.46 3.85
N GLN A 98 -8.85 2.74 2.76
CA GLN A 98 -9.00 3.27 1.41
C GLN A 98 -10.18 4.25 1.31
N ASP A 99 -11.33 3.91 1.89
CA ASP A 99 -12.40 4.88 2.13
C ASP A 99 -12.19 5.56 3.49
N ALA A 100 -12.36 6.87 3.54
CA ALA A 100 -12.20 7.68 4.74
C ALA A 100 -13.12 7.27 5.91
N ARG A 101 -14.22 6.56 5.64
CA ARG A 101 -15.19 6.05 6.63
C ARG A 101 -15.58 7.10 7.66
N LEU A 102 -15.85 8.33 7.20
CA LEU A 102 -16.33 9.39 8.07
C LEU A 102 -17.79 9.13 8.42
N LEU A 103 -18.17 9.42 9.66
CA LEU A 103 -19.55 9.35 10.11
C LEU A 103 -20.33 10.51 9.50
N PRO A 104 -21.29 10.29 8.58
CA PRO A 104 -21.95 11.35 7.83
C PRO A 104 -22.85 12.23 8.72
N TRP A 105 -23.25 11.73 9.88
CA TRP A 105 -24.05 12.44 10.88
C TRP A 105 -23.23 13.18 11.95
N ARG A 106 -21.90 13.32 11.73
CA ARG A 106 -20.98 14.07 12.58
C ARG A 106 -20.20 15.09 11.75
N THR A 107 -19.95 16.26 12.32
CA THR A 107 -19.09 17.26 11.68
C THR A 107 -17.64 16.76 11.61
N VAL A 108 -16.80 17.48 10.86
CA VAL A 108 -15.36 17.16 10.71
C VAL A 108 -14.68 17.04 12.07
N ILE A 109 -14.84 18.05 12.94
CA ILE A 109 -14.23 18.03 14.27
C ILE A 109 -14.75 16.90 15.15
N GLN A 110 -16.04 16.55 15.03
CA GLN A 110 -16.62 15.43 15.76
C GLN A 110 -16.13 14.06 15.24
N ASN A 111 -15.84 13.95 13.94
CA ASN A 111 -15.20 12.78 13.37
C ASN A 111 -13.77 12.63 13.88
N VAL A 112 -13.00 13.72 13.91
CA VAL A 112 -11.61 13.67 14.41
C VAL A 112 -11.57 13.36 15.90
N ALA A 113 -12.47 13.93 16.70
CA ALA A 113 -12.53 13.74 18.15
C ALA A 113 -13.10 12.37 18.60
N LEU A 114 -13.43 11.50 17.67
CA LEU A 114 -14.07 10.21 17.97
C LEU A 114 -13.19 9.35 18.90
N GLY A 115 -13.77 8.90 20.03
CA GLY A 115 -13.09 8.03 20.99
C GLY A 115 -12.15 8.76 21.97
N LEU A 116 -12.07 10.11 21.93
CA LEU A 116 -11.33 10.86 22.92
C LEU A 116 -12.10 10.98 24.24
N ALA A 117 -11.39 10.84 25.35
CA ALA A 117 -11.84 11.17 26.69
C ALA A 117 -11.27 12.54 27.12
N GLY A 118 -12.02 13.28 27.91
CA GLY A 118 -11.64 14.58 28.45
C GLY A 118 -12.79 15.60 28.42
N SER A 119 -12.53 16.84 28.82
CA SER A 119 -13.50 17.93 28.74
C SER A 119 -13.79 18.32 27.28
N LYS A 120 -14.98 18.86 27.03
CA LYS A 120 -15.37 19.33 25.67
C LYS A 120 -14.38 20.34 25.11
N THR A 121 -13.86 21.23 25.94
CA THR A 121 -12.90 22.26 25.55
C THR A 121 -11.57 21.65 25.13
N GLU A 122 -10.97 20.79 25.95
CA GLU A 122 -9.71 20.11 25.67
C GLU A 122 -9.79 19.26 24.40
N ILE A 123 -10.90 18.50 24.25
CA ILE A 123 -11.14 17.68 23.06
C ILE A 123 -11.20 18.55 21.80
N ARG A 124 -11.92 19.71 21.87
CA ARG A 124 -12.03 20.63 20.74
C ARG A 124 -10.69 21.25 20.39
N GLU A 125 -9.92 21.70 21.36
CA GLU A 125 -8.58 22.27 21.16
C GLU A 125 -7.63 21.26 20.50
N ARG A 126 -7.59 20.03 21.02
CA ARG A 126 -6.78 18.95 20.43
C ARG A 126 -7.21 18.63 19.00
N ALA A 127 -8.52 18.57 18.73
CA ALA A 127 -9.04 18.27 17.41
C ALA A 127 -8.70 19.41 16.40
N LEU A 128 -8.82 20.68 16.82
CA LEU A 128 -8.43 21.83 15.99
C LEU A 128 -6.93 21.83 15.71
N ALA A 129 -6.09 21.50 16.69
CA ALA A 129 -4.63 21.44 16.52
C ALA A 129 -4.24 20.35 15.47
N VAL A 130 -4.88 19.19 15.50
CA VAL A 130 -4.61 18.13 14.51
C VAL A 130 -5.22 18.48 13.14
N LEU A 131 -6.40 19.11 13.10
CA LEU A 131 -6.98 19.61 11.85
C LEU A 131 -6.09 20.68 11.19
N ALA A 132 -5.43 21.52 11.97
CA ALA A 132 -4.44 22.49 11.47
C ALA A 132 -3.23 21.79 10.83
N GLN A 133 -2.74 20.66 11.39
CA GLN A 133 -1.64 19.88 10.80
C GLN A 133 -1.98 19.35 9.40
N VAL A 134 -3.25 18.99 9.17
CA VAL A 134 -3.73 18.49 7.86
C VAL A 134 -4.31 19.61 6.96
N GLY A 135 -4.26 20.88 7.41
CA GLY A 135 -4.72 22.05 6.64
C GLY A 135 -6.24 22.16 6.51
N LEU A 136 -6.99 21.75 7.55
CA LEU A 136 -8.47 21.74 7.54
C LEU A 136 -9.08 22.37 8.81
N ALA A 137 -8.35 23.25 9.51
CA ALA A 137 -8.88 23.91 10.72
C ALA A 137 -10.11 24.79 10.42
N ASP A 138 -10.15 25.43 9.26
CA ASP A 138 -11.24 26.25 8.74
C ASP A 138 -12.51 25.44 8.38
N ARG A 139 -12.38 24.13 8.26
CA ARG A 139 -13.46 23.19 7.91
C ARG A 139 -13.98 22.37 9.11
N ALA A 140 -13.58 22.73 10.33
CA ALA A 140 -13.87 21.96 11.55
C ALA A 140 -15.35 21.68 11.77
N ASP A 141 -16.21 22.66 11.51
CA ASP A 141 -17.66 22.57 11.76
C ASP A 141 -18.47 22.15 10.50
N GLU A 142 -17.78 21.85 9.37
CA GLU A 142 -18.39 21.34 8.14
C GLU A 142 -18.83 19.88 8.25
N TRP A 143 -19.72 19.47 7.34
CA TRP A 143 -20.17 18.08 7.21
C TRP A 143 -19.33 17.31 6.19
N PRO A 144 -19.13 15.97 6.35
CA PRO A 144 -18.33 15.16 5.43
C PRO A 144 -18.78 15.22 3.96
N ASN A 145 -20.06 15.39 3.68
CA ASN A 145 -20.62 15.48 2.34
C ASN A 145 -20.24 16.79 1.59
N ARG A 146 -19.77 17.80 2.30
CA ARG A 146 -19.28 19.06 1.71
C ARG A 146 -17.79 19.05 1.40
N LEU A 147 -17.10 17.95 1.73
CA LEU A 147 -15.67 17.80 1.52
C LEU A 147 -15.36 17.11 0.20
N SER A 148 -14.25 17.50 -0.46
CA SER A 148 -13.67 16.74 -1.56
C SER A 148 -13.14 15.37 -1.09
N GLY A 149 -12.84 14.45 -2.00
CA GLY A 149 -12.22 13.16 -1.69
C GLY A 149 -10.92 13.31 -0.89
N GLY A 150 -10.03 14.19 -1.33
CA GLY A 150 -8.78 14.47 -0.65
C GLY A 150 -8.98 15.10 0.73
N GLN A 151 -9.94 16.00 0.89
CA GLN A 151 -10.27 16.58 2.20
C GLN A 151 -10.81 15.49 3.15
N ARG A 152 -11.66 14.59 2.69
CA ARG A 152 -12.13 13.45 3.51
C ARG A 152 -10.97 12.56 3.97
N GLN A 153 -10.00 12.29 3.10
CA GLN A 153 -8.81 11.52 3.46
C GLN A 153 -7.92 12.25 4.49
N ARG A 154 -7.77 13.59 4.37
CA ARG A 154 -7.06 14.40 5.38
C ARG A 154 -7.78 14.37 6.74
N VAL A 155 -9.12 14.36 6.77
CA VAL A 155 -9.89 14.19 8.02
C VAL A 155 -9.68 12.81 8.62
N ALA A 156 -9.66 11.74 7.80
CA ALA A 156 -9.37 10.38 8.26
C ALA A 156 -7.96 10.26 8.86
N LEU A 157 -6.97 10.91 8.23
CA LEU A 157 -5.61 11.01 8.77
C LEU A 157 -5.61 11.75 10.12
N ALA A 158 -6.27 12.90 10.22
CA ALA A 158 -6.38 13.65 11.47
C ALA A 158 -7.04 12.81 12.59
N ARG A 159 -8.11 12.05 12.26
CA ARG A 159 -8.76 11.12 13.19
C ARG A 159 -7.83 10.02 13.70
N ALA A 160 -6.92 9.53 12.88
CA ALA A 160 -5.93 8.57 13.31
C ALA A 160 -4.86 9.23 14.20
N LEU A 161 -4.38 10.41 13.84
CA LEU A 161 -3.28 11.12 14.50
C LEU A 161 -3.63 11.68 15.88
N ILE A 162 -4.90 12.04 16.13
CA ILE A 162 -5.32 12.66 17.40
C ILE A 162 -5.08 11.77 18.61
N HIS A 163 -5.01 10.47 18.38
CA HIS A 163 -4.71 9.46 19.40
C HIS A 163 -3.20 9.25 19.61
N ARG A 164 -2.34 9.98 18.88
CA ARG A 164 -0.87 9.88 18.93
C ARG A 164 -0.39 8.44 18.77
N PRO A 165 -0.74 7.77 17.66
CA PRO A 165 -0.40 6.37 17.46
C PRO A 165 1.12 6.19 17.41
N ARG A 166 1.59 5.04 17.91
CA ARG A 166 2.96 4.58 17.74
C ARG A 166 3.12 3.73 16.47
N LEU A 167 1.99 3.17 15.95
CA LEU A 167 1.93 2.45 14.68
C LEU A 167 0.74 2.96 13.85
N LEU A 168 1.03 3.46 12.65
CA LEU A 168 0.01 3.87 11.69
C LEU A 168 -0.02 2.93 10.50
N LEU A 169 -1.15 2.28 10.29
CA LEU A 169 -1.44 1.36 9.20
C LEU A 169 -2.26 2.09 8.14
N LEU A 170 -1.80 2.06 6.90
CA LEU A 170 -2.36 2.79 5.77
C LEU A 170 -2.76 1.80 4.65
N ASP A 171 -4.06 1.53 4.51
CA ASP A 171 -4.59 0.60 3.50
C ASP A 171 -5.07 1.36 2.27
N GLU A 172 -4.25 1.42 1.23
CA GLU A 172 -4.49 2.13 -0.04
C GLU A 172 -5.04 3.57 0.13
N PRO A 173 -4.49 4.41 1.02
CA PRO A 173 -5.09 5.67 1.43
C PRO A 173 -5.19 6.71 0.30
N LEU A 174 -4.46 6.51 -0.79
CA LEU A 174 -4.34 7.46 -1.90
C LEU A 174 -5.00 6.96 -3.19
N GLY A 175 -5.49 5.72 -3.22
CA GLY A 175 -5.97 5.06 -4.45
C GLY A 175 -7.16 5.74 -5.13
N ALA A 176 -8.01 6.45 -4.38
CA ALA A 176 -9.18 7.15 -4.90
C ALA A 176 -8.94 8.63 -5.23
N LEU A 177 -7.67 9.12 -5.16
CA LEU A 177 -7.34 10.52 -5.36
C LEU A 177 -6.84 10.79 -6.79
N ASP A 178 -7.14 11.97 -7.31
CA ASP A 178 -6.51 12.49 -8.52
C ASP A 178 -5.01 12.72 -8.32
N ALA A 179 -4.26 12.86 -9.42
CA ALA A 179 -2.81 12.90 -9.39
C ALA A 179 -2.23 14.05 -8.53
N LEU A 180 -2.79 15.26 -8.59
CA LEU A 180 -2.31 16.41 -7.83
C LEU A 180 -2.61 16.25 -6.34
N THR A 181 -3.83 15.90 -6.00
CA THR A 181 -4.25 15.64 -4.62
C THR A 181 -3.44 14.49 -3.99
N ARG A 182 -3.08 13.47 -4.79
CA ARG A 182 -2.23 12.35 -4.36
C ARG A 182 -0.84 12.82 -3.97
N ILE A 183 -0.18 13.64 -4.79
CA ILE A 183 1.14 14.20 -4.50
C ILE A 183 1.11 15.08 -3.23
N GLU A 184 0.08 15.93 -3.09
CA GLU A 184 -0.10 16.74 -1.89
C GLU A 184 -0.26 15.88 -0.63
N MET A 185 -1.03 14.79 -0.74
CA MET A 185 -1.27 13.88 0.39
C MET A 185 -0.01 13.07 0.74
N GLN A 186 0.79 12.66 -0.23
CA GLN A 186 2.09 12.03 0.00
C GLN A 186 3.02 12.96 0.79
N ARG A 187 3.16 14.22 0.35
CA ARG A 187 3.97 15.23 1.06
C ARG A 187 3.45 15.50 2.47
N LEU A 188 2.14 15.49 2.65
CA LEU A 188 1.52 15.67 3.97
C LEU A 188 1.85 14.50 4.89
N ILE A 189 1.67 13.26 4.43
CA ILE A 189 1.98 12.05 5.19
C ILE A 189 3.46 12.01 5.56
N GLU A 190 4.37 12.26 4.61
CA GLU A 190 5.81 12.30 4.86
C GLU A 190 6.18 13.33 5.93
N ARG A 191 5.65 14.58 5.81
CA ARG A 191 5.90 15.64 6.77
C ARG A 191 5.45 15.25 8.18
N ILE A 192 4.25 14.71 8.32
CA ILE A 192 3.69 14.29 9.60
C ILE A 192 4.48 13.12 10.18
N TRP A 193 4.83 12.12 9.38
CA TRP A 193 5.64 11.00 9.81
C TRP A 193 7.02 11.45 10.30
N ARG A 194 7.70 12.35 9.58
CA ARG A 194 8.99 12.92 9.99
C ARG A 194 8.91 13.71 11.31
N GLN A 195 7.77 14.36 11.57
CA GLN A 195 7.54 15.11 12.80
C GLN A 195 7.27 14.20 14.00
N HIS A 196 6.48 13.14 13.81
CA HIS A 196 5.98 12.30 14.92
C HIS A 196 6.77 11.00 15.10
N GLN A 197 7.51 10.54 14.08
CA GLN A 197 8.38 9.36 14.13
C GLN A 197 7.67 8.07 14.56
N PHE A 198 6.37 7.92 14.27
CA PHE A 198 5.68 6.66 14.44
C PHE A 198 6.11 5.64 13.38
N THR A 199 5.98 4.35 13.65
CA THR A 199 6.15 3.31 12.63
C THR A 199 4.97 3.36 11.67
N ALA A 200 5.24 3.37 10.37
CA ALA A 200 4.21 3.39 9.34
C ALA A 200 4.28 2.15 8.44
N VAL A 201 3.14 1.52 8.21
CA VAL A 201 3.00 0.44 7.21
C VAL A 201 1.96 0.85 6.18
N LEU A 202 2.40 1.09 4.95
CA LEU A 202 1.58 1.47 3.82
C LEU A 202 1.35 0.26 2.92
N VAL A 203 0.10 -0.09 2.68
CA VAL A 203 -0.28 -1.00 1.60
C VAL A 203 -0.71 -0.17 0.40
N THR A 204 -0.12 -0.45 -0.75
CA THR A 204 -0.49 0.18 -2.02
C THR A 204 -0.25 -0.76 -3.19
N HIS A 205 -0.95 -0.52 -4.30
CA HIS A 205 -0.66 -1.14 -5.59
C HIS A 205 0.19 -0.21 -6.49
N ASP A 206 0.45 1.02 -6.04
CA ASP A 206 1.24 2.02 -6.76
C ASP A 206 2.69 2.03 -6.25
N VAL A 207 3.61 1.54 -7.09
CA VAL A 207 5.06 1.47 -6.77
C VAL A 207 5.65 2.87 -6.60
N SER A 208 5.13 3.86 -7.31
CA SER A 208 5.57 5.26 -7.19
C SER A 208 5.30 5.81 -5.78
N GLU A 209 4.12 5.50 -5.20
CA GLU A 209 3.81 5.85 -3.81
C GLU A 209 4.78 5.19 -2.83
N ALA A 210 5.08 3.91 -3.04
CA ALA A 210 6.01 3.17 -2.20
C ALA A 210 7.41 3.79 -2.23
N VAL A 211 7.93 4.12 -3.41
CA VAL A 211 9.26 4.76 -3.58
C VAL A 211 9.28 6.15 -2.96
N ALA A 212 8.20 6.93 -3.13
CA ALA A 212 8.11 8.28 -2.58
C ALA A 212 8.16 8.31 -1.04
N LEU A 213 7.44 7.38 -0.39
CA LEU A 213 7.19 7.43 1.05
C LEU A 213 8.05 6.49 1.90
N ALA A 214 8.39 5.30 1.42
CA ALA A 214 8.92 4.25 2.27
C ALA A 214 10.44 4.29 2.42
N ASP A 215 10.95 3.88 3.58
CA ASP A 215 12.37 3.56 3.80
C ASP A 215 12.70 2.14 3.33
N ARG A 216 11.67 1.28 3.23
CA ARG A 216 11.79 -0.12 2.83
C ARG A 216 10.53 -0.55 2.09
N ILE A 217 10.71 -1.24 0.98
CA ILE A 217 9.62 -1.73 0.12
C ILE A 217 9.61 -3.25 0.17
N LEU A 218 8.49 -3.82 0.55
CA LEU A 218 8.23 -5.25 0.55
C LEU A 218 7.27 -5.60 -0.59
N LEU A 219 7.55 -6.67 -1.31
CA LEU A 219 6.63 -7.23 -2.29
C LEU A 219 6.02 -8.51 -1.72
N ILE A 220 4.69 -8.53 -1.63
CA ILE A 220 3.95 -9.73 -1.26
C ILE A 220 3.30 -10.32 -2.50
N GLU A 221 3.56 -11.60 -2.73
CA GLU A 221 3.01 -12.39 -3.83
C GLU A 221 2.58 -13.76 -3.31
N ASP A 222 1.35 -14.13 -3.63
CA ASP A 222 0.74 -15.41 -3.20
C ASP A 222 0.99 -15.74 -1.71
N GLY A 223 0.93 -14.70 -0.87
CA GLY A 223 1.09 -14.86 0.58
C GLY A 223 2.53 -15.00 1.07
N TRP A 224 3.54 -14.74 0.23
CA TRP A 224 4.96 -14.73 0.58
C TRP A 224 5.60 -13.36 0.36
N ILE A 225 6.63 -13.02 1.13
CA ILE A 225 7.49 -11.86 0.83
C ILE A 225 8.53 -12.33 -0.21
N THR A 226 8.47 -11.74 -1.42
CA THR A 226 9.34 -12.11 -2.55
C THR A 226 10.39 -11.06 -2.87
N LEU A 227 10.23 -9.84 -2.34
CA LEU A 227 11.21 -8.77 -2.41
C LEU A 227 11.23 -8.00 -1.10
N ASP A 228 12.42 -7.63 -0.67
CA ASP A 228 12.69 -6.78 0.47
C ASP A 228 13.79 -5.78 0.07
N GLU A 229 13.41 -4.56 -0.24
CA GLU A 229 14.29 -3.54 -0.82
C GLU A 229 14.37 -2.31 0.09
N THR A 230 15.56 -1.95 0.51
CA THR A 230 15.81 -0.70 1.26
C THR A 230 15.92 0.48 0.29
N VAL A 231 15.19 1.55 0.56
CA VAL A 231 15.18 2.77 -0.26
C VAL A 231 16.26 3.73 0.23
N GLN A 232 17.38 3.79 -0.49
CA GLN A 232 18.53 4.65 -0.16
C GLN A 232 18.47 6.05 -0.80
N LEU A 233 17.25 6.56 -1.06
CA LEU A 233 17.06 7.88 -1.64
C LEU A 233 16.85 8.92 -0.54
N ALA A 234 17.53 10.05 -0.65
CA ALA A 234 17.31 11.20 0.25
C ALA A 234 15.87 11.73 0.12
N ARG A 235 15.35 12.33 1.19
CA ARG A 235 14.03 12.97 1.21
C ARG A 235 14.15 14.50 1.19
N PRO A 236 13.24 15.26 0.56
CA PRO A 236 12.08 14.79 -0.18
C PRO A 236 12.46 14.12 -1.49
N ARG A 237 11.67 13.14 -1.96
CA ARG A 237 11.91 12.40 -3.19
C ARG A 237 11.00 12.93 -4.29
N GLU A 238 11.58 13.29 -5.42
CA GLU A 238 10.83 13.83 -6.56
C GLU A 238 10.69 12.78 -7.67
N HIS A 239 9.46 12.62 -8.19
CA HIS A 239 9.13 11.64 -9.23
C HIS A 239 9.92 11.79 -10.54
N GLY A 240 10.55 12.95 -10.78
CA GLY A 240 11.35 13.23 -11.98
C GLY A 240 12.82 12.85 -11.88
N GLU A 241 13.31 12.45 -10.72
CA GLU A 241 14.72 12.13 -10.51
C GLU A 241 15.11 10.77 -11.08
N ALA A 242 16.29 10.69 -11.73
CA ALA A 242 16.77 9.47 -12.37
C ALA A 242 16.91 8.28 -11.38
N GLN A 243 17.28 8.55 -10.14
CA GLN A 243 17.41 7.50 -9.11
C GLN A 243 16.04 6.98 -8.68
N PHE A 244 15.04 7.86 -8.55
CA PHE A 244 13.65 7.50 -8.29
C PHE A 244 13.12 6.58 -9.39
N ALA A 245 13.21 7.00 -10.66
CA ALA A 245 12.74 6.23 -11.80
C ALA A 245 13.43 4.87 -11.93
N ARG A 246 14.74 4.77 -11.60
CA ARG A 246 15.46 3.49 -11.60
C ARG A 246 14.95 2.53 -10.53
N LEU A 247 14.69 3.01 -9.32
CA LEU A 247 14.17 2.17 -8.24
C LEU A 247 12.74 1.73 -8.55
N GLU A 248 11.88 2.65 -8.98
CA GLU A 248 10.52 2.38 -9.41
C GLU A 248 10.50 1.30 -10.52
N SER A 249 11.29 1.47 -11.57
CA SER A 249 11.41 0.50 -12.66
C SER A 249 11.90 -0.88 -12.17
N ARG A 250 12.81 -0.93 -11.21
CA ARG A 250 13.30 -2.18 -10.62
C ARG A 250 12.18 -2.93 -9.90
N VAL A 251 11.44 -2.25 -9.04
CA VAL A 251 10.32 -2.84 -8.30
C VAL A 251 9.20 -3.26 -9.23
N LEU A 252 8.83 -2.40 -10.21
CA LEU A 252 7.85 -2.72 -11.25
C LEU A 252 8.26 -3.94 -12.07
N LYS A 253 9.52 -4.00 -12.50
CA LYS A 253 10.04 -5.14 -13.27
C LYS A 253 9.93 -6.44 -12.47
N ARG A 254 10.17 -6.40 -11.16
CA ARG A 254 10.02 -7.57 -10.30
C ARG A 254 8.55 -8.01 -10.22
N LEU A 255 7.63 -7.08 -10.00
CA LEU A 255 6.18 -7.33 -10.05
C LEU A 255 5.73 -7.97 -11.37
N MET A 256 6.26 -7.48 -12.50
CA MET A 256 5.91 -8.00 -13.84
C MET A 256 6.56 -9.35 -14.16
N THR A 257 7.78 -9.61 -13.67
CA THR A 257 8.51 -10.87 -13.94
C THR A 257 7.78 -12.06 -13.30
N VAL A 258 7.21 -11.86 -12.13
CA VAL A 258 6.41 -12.89 -11.45
C VAL A 258 5.05 -13.07 -12.15
N GLU A 259 4.54 -12.04 -12.85
CA GLU A 259 3.38 -12.17 -13.76
C GLU A 259 3.58 -13.26 -14.81
N ALA A 260 4.75 -13.33 -15.41
CA ALA A 260 5.05 -14.32 -16.43
C ALA A 260 5.16 -15.74 -15.87
N ILE A 261 5.53 -15.90 -14.58
CA ILE A 261 5.73 -17.20 -13.95
C ILE A 261 4.42 -17.76 -13.37
N ASN A 262 3.53 -16.89 -12.86
CA ASN A 262 2.27 -17.31 -12.19
C ASN A 262 1.06 -17.37 -13.13
N ASN A 263 1.22 -17.14 -14.42
CA ASN A 263 0.14 -17.31 -15.40
C ASN A 263 -0.19 -18.80 -15.58
N ARG A 264 -1.12 -19.31 -14.79
CA ARG A 264 -1.59 -20.71 -14.87
C ARG A 264 -2.33 -21.03 -16.16
N ASN A 265 -2.82 -20.02 -16.87
CA ASN A 265 -3.52 -20.18 -18.13
C ASN A 265 -2.56 -19.81 -19.27
N GLN A 266 -1.99 -20.82 -19.87
CA GLN A 266 -1.05 -20.70 -20.98
C GLN A 266 -1.55 -21.54 -22.16
N ILE A 267 -1.61 -20.92 -23.33
CA ILE A 267 -1.96 -21.61 -24.57
C ILE A 267 -0.79 -21.43 -25.55
N ARG A 268 -0.25 -22.53 -26.05
CA ARG A 268 0.76 -22.51 -27.12
C ARG A 268 0.08 -22.26 -28.46
N GLY A 269 0.73 -21.46 -29.29
CA GLY A 269 0.24 -21.19 -30.63
C GLY A 269 1.29 -20.58 -31.53
N LYS A 270 0.93 -20.40 -32.79
CA LYS A 270 1.77 -19.74 -33.80
C LYS A 270 1.18 -18.39 -34.16
N VAL A 271 2.04 -17.39 -34.31
CA VAL A 271 1.64 -16.07 -34.77
C VAL A 271 1.20 -16.14 -36.22
N THR A 272 -0.06 -15.78 -36.48
CA THR A 272 -0.66 -15.81 -37.83
C THR A 272 -0.92 -14.41 -38.38
N GLY A 273 -0.93 -13.39 -37.54
CA GLY A 273 -1.14 -12.00 -37.94
C GLY A 273 -0.64 -11.04 -36.89
N ILE A 274 -0.14 -9.88 -37.35
CA ILE A 274 0.26 -8.75 -36.49
C ILE A 274 -0.29 -7.50 -37.11
N LEU A 275 -1.19 -6.82 -36.43
CA LEU A 275 -1.76 -5.52 -36.81
C LEU A 275 -1.15 -4.46 -35.91
N VAL A 276 -0.29 -3.63 -36.49
CA VAL A 276 0.46 -2.61 -35.74
C VAL A 276 -0.30 -1.28 -35.83
N ASP A 277 -0.63 -0.71 -34.63
CA ASP A 277 -1.16 0.65 -34.51
C ASP A 277 -0.20 1.49 -33.64
N SER A 278 -0.49 2.78 -33.49
CA SER A 278 0.40 3.76 -32.86
C SER A 278 0.69 3.48 -31.38
N VAL A 279 -0.25 2.93 -30.64
CA VAL A 279 -0.16 2.69 -29.18
C VAL A 279 -0.35 1.22 -28.82
N LEU A 280 -1.35 0.58 -29.42
CA LEU A 280 -1.73 -0.82 -29.17
C LEU A 280 -1.67 -1.59 -30.49
N SER A 281 -1.04 -2.74 -30.46
CA SER A 281 -1.00 -3.66 -31.60
C SER A 281 -1.77 -4.94 -31.26
N GLU A 282 -2.40 -5.56 -32.27
CA GLU A 282 -3.05 -6.84 -32.14
C GLU A 282 -2.17 -7.94 -32.72
N VAL A 283 -1.95 -9.00 -31.96
CA VAL A 283 -1.25 -10.21 -32.40
C VAL A 283 -2.24 -11.36 -32.46
N GLN A 284 -2.41 -11.94 -33.63
CA GLN A 284 -3.27 -13.10 -33.86
C GLN A 284 -2.45 -14.38 -33.72
N ILE A 285 -2.93 -15.30 -32.88
CA ILE A 285 -2.23 -16.53 -32.50
C ILE A 285 -3.16 -17.70 -32.78
N LEU A 286 -2.75 -18.58 -33.68
CA LEU A 286 -3.46 -19.84 -33.94
C LEU A 286 -3.03 -20.88 -32.90
N THR A 287 -3.97 -21.35 -32.10
CA THR A 287 -3.78 -22.35 -31.06
C THR A 287 -4.55 -23.63 -31.41
N GLU A 288 -4.35 -24.71 -30.65
CA GLU A 288 -5.15 -25.93 -30.78
C GLU A 288 -6.65 -25.70 -30.51
N ALA A 289 -6.98 -24.69 -29.70
CA ALA A 289 -8.37 -24.33 -29.37
C ALA A 289 -8.99 -23.31 -30.36
N GLY A 290 -8.23 -22.84 -31.35
CA GLY A 290 -8.67 -21.85 -32.33
C GLY A 290 -7.81 -20.59 -32.34
N LEU A 291 -8.31 -19.55 -33.03
CA LEU A 291 -7.61 -18.26 -33.16
C LEU A 291 -7.83 -17.41 -31.90
N VAL A 292 -6.75 -16.97 -31.30
CA VAL A 292 -6.71 -16.05 -30.13
C VAL A 292 -6.12 -14.73 -30.58
N ALA A 293 -6.79 -13.61 -30.29
CA ALA A 293 -6.27 -12.27 -30.50
C ALA A 293 -5.74 -11.69 -29.18
N ALA A 294 -4.50 -11.23 -29.17
CA ALA A 294 -3.85 -10.62 -28.02
C ALA A 294 -3.55 -9.15 -28.33
N THR A 295 -4.01 -8.23 -27.50
CA THR A 295 -3.66 -6.82 -27.59
C THR A 295 -2.42 -6.54 -26.76
N VAL A 296 -1.38 -5.99 -27.38
CA VAL A 296 -0.10 -5.67 -26.74
C VAL A 296 0.30 -4.21 -27.02
N LEU A 297 1.12 -3.64 -26.14
CA LEU A 297 1.67 -2.31 -26.40
C LEU A 297 2.62 -2.36 -27.61
N THR A 298 2.47 -1.46 -28.55
CA THR A 298 3.30 -1.40 -29.77
C THR A 298 4.78 -1.27 -29.47
N ARG A 299 5.16 -0.53 -28.41
CA ARG A 299 6.55 -0.44 -27.95
C ARG A 299 7.12 -1.80 -27.48
N SER A 300 6.30 -2.68 -26.94
CA SER A 300 6.74 -4.01 -26.51
C SER A 300 7.08 -4.92 -27.70
N LEU A 301 6.36 -4.77 -28.82
CA LEU A 301 6.71 -5.43 -30.08
C LEU A 301 7.99 -4.88 -30.67
N ALA A 302 8.30 -3.60 -30.47
CA ALA A 302 9.56 -2.99 -30.93
C ALA A 302 10.77 -3.50 -30.09
N GLU A 303 10.57 -3.76 -28.80
CA GLU A 303 11.59 -4.31 -27.90
C GLU A 303 11.81 -5.81 -28.10
N GLN A 304 10.75 -6.54 -28.43
CA GLN A 304 10.76 -7.98 -28.71
C GLN A 304 9.98 -8.26 -30.00
N PRO A 305 10.61 -8.13 -31.17
CA PRO A 305 9.94 -8.35 -32.45
C PRO A 305 9.42 -9.76 -32.57
N LEU A 306 8.15 -9.90 -32.92
CA LEU A 306 7.52 -11.17 -33.26
C LEU A 306 7.44 -11.29 -34.78
N GLU A 307 7.76 -12.48 -35.29
CA GLU A 307 7.64 -12.81 -36.72
C GLU A 307 6.40 -13.68 -36.96
N LEU A 308 5.84 -13.58 -38.18
CA LEU A 308 4.77 -14.50 -38.60
C LEU A 308 5.29 -15.95 -38.60
N GLY A 309 4.54 -16.85 -37.99
CA GLY A 309 4.92 -18.25 -37.83
C GLY A 309 5.73 -18.54 -36.57
N ALA A 310 6.15 -17.54 -35.80
CA ALA A 310 6.83 -17.75 -34.53
C ALA A 310 5.96 -18.52 -33.54
N GLU A 311 6.57 -19.49 -32.84
CA GLU A 311 5.89 -20.18 -31.72
C GLU A 311 5.89 -19.26 -30.51
N VAL A 312 4.71 -19.03 -29.95
CA VAL A 312 4.49 -18.16 -28.79
C VAL A 312 3.66 -18.88 -27.74
N LEU A 313 3.83 -18.43 -26.49
CA LEU A 313 3.01 -18.83 -25.36
C LEU A 313 2.11 -17.63 -24.99
N ALA A 314 0.84 -17.72 -25.33
CA ALA A 314 -0.16 -16.74 -24.91
C ALA A 314 -0.53 -17.00 -23.44
N THR A 315 -0.41 -15.98 -22.60
CA THR A 315 -0.72 -16.08 -21.18
C THR A 315 -1.87 -15.12 -20.84
N PHE A 316 -2.83 -15.58 -20.03
CA PHE A 316 -3.98 -14.75 -19.63
C PHE A 316 -4.37 -15.02 -18.18
N LYS A 317 -4.97 -14.00 -17.57
CA LYS A 317 -5.39 -14.09 -16.16
C LYS A 317 -6.69 -14.87 -16.03
N SER A 318 -6.82 -15.65 -14.96
CA SER A 318 -8.03 -16.44 -14.69
C SER A 318 -9.29 -15.59 -14.47
N ASN A 319 -9.14 -14.34 -14.03
CA ASN A 319 -10.24 -13.39 -13.87
C ASN A 319 -10.67 -12.66 -15.15
N GLU A 320 -9.92 -12.82 -16.24
CA GLU A 320 -10.25 -12.27 -17.57
C GLU A 320 -11.01 -13.29 -18.45
N VAL A 321 -11.16 -14.53 -17.95
CA VAL A 321 -11.91 -15.57 -18.64
C VAL A 321 -13.40 -15.43 -18.34
N VAL A 322 -14.19 -15.11 -19.36
CA VAL A 322 -15.64 -15.10 -19.29
C VAL A 322 -16.15 -16.42 -19.86
N LEU A 323 -16.93 -17.15 -19.06
CA LEU A 323 -17.59 -18.36 -19.52
C LEU A 323 -18.91 -17.98 -20.21
N ALA A 324 -19.01 -18.31 -21.49
CA ALA A 324 -20.26 -18.25 -22.24
C ALA A 324 -20.72 -19.66 -22.59
N THR A 325 -21.99 -19.96 -22.34
CA THR A 325 -22.61 -21.21 -22.85
C THR A 325 -22.81 -21.06 -24.36
N THR A 326 -22.20 -21.95 -25.15
CA THR A 326 -22.58 -22.09 -26.56
C THR A 326 -24.00 -22.64 -26.60
N VAL A 327 -24.95 -21.80 -27.05
CA VAL A 327 -26.29 -22.29 -27.45
C VAL A 327 -26.06 -23.12 -28.72
N ALA A 328 -26.38 -24.42 -28.64
CA ALA A 328 -26.31 -25.35 -29.74
C ALA A 328 -27.38 -25.04 -30.79
#